data_4fd90c0ba71473de854c060504062d1d
#
_entry.id   4fd90c0ba71473de854c060504062d1d
#
_cell.length_a   1.000
_cell.length_b   1.000
_cell.length_c   1.000
_cell.angle_alpha   90.00
_cell.angle_beta   90.00
_cell.angle_gamma   90.00
#
_symmetry.space_group_name_H-M   'P 1'
#
loop_
_entity.id
_entity.type
_entity.pdbx_description
1 polymer ?
#
loop_
_entity_poly.entity_id
_entity_poly.type
_entity_poly.pdbx_seq_one_letter_code
_entity_poly.pdbx_strand_id
1 'polypeptide(L)'
;MKKVLSLITLIMVMMTSVKAEAQTLTVKQFENEISKQVIKTYKNYTDADLSVKILQVPFSTLNIKDGVVTYKVTSNNDKFMPRDVKKVEIFVNGKYERFMMIPVEVKAYKNVLVASEAINRESAITAMNTVMQRKEVSNVLSNVITNGYLKKDVVSKKMYKEGEIIDKRFLAARPDVARNQEIVALFKSSGVTISITAISQSEGNVGDYVMLKSPKYQRVYRGKVIAPNRVLVIM
;
A
#
# COMPACT_ATOMS: atom_id res chain seq x y z
N MET A 1 31.87 -32.03 84.35
CA MET A 1 31.84 -30.75 83.65
C MET A 1 32.20 -31.06 82.20
N LYS A 2 31.22 -30.96 81.37
CA LYS A 2 31.24 -31.50 79.99
C LYS A 2 31.91 -30.48 79.05
N LYS A 3 32.97 -30.92 78.37
CA LYS A 3 33.62 -30.18 77.30
C LYS A 3 32.69 -30.23 76.04
N VAL A 4 32.20 -29.10 75.61
CA VAL A 4 31.52 -28.98 74.33
C VAL A 4 32.54 -28.73 73.24
N LEU A 5 32.75 -29.72 72.43
CA LEU A 5 33.64 -29.67 71.24
C LEU A 5 32.85 -29.04 70.11
N SER A 6 33.16 -27.78 69.79
CA SER A 6 32.57 -27.08 68.67
C SER A 6 33.21 -27.56 67.38
N LEU A 7 32.50 -28.33 66.60
CA LEU A 7 32.89 -28.77 65.25
C LEU A 7 32.55 -27.61 64.27
N ILE A 8 33.61 -26.86 63.95
CA ILE A 8 33.52 -25.86 62.84
C ILE A 8 33.64 -26.62 61.52
N THR A 9 32.52 -26.94 60.93
CA THR A 9 32.44 -27.41 59.58
C THR A 9 32.77 -26.26 58.63
N LEU A 10 33.99 -26.23 58.14
CA LEU A 10 34.45 -25.35 57.05
C LEU A 10 33.69 -25.76 55.76
N ILE A 11 32.57 -25.11 55.45
CA ILE A 11 31.93 -25.23 54.16
C ILE A 11 32.79 -24.46 53.16
N MET A 12 33.68 -25.21 52.49
CA MET A 12 34.42 -24.73 51.34
C MET A 12 33.43 -24.58 50.18
N VAL A 13 32.84 -23.38 50.03
CA VAL A 13 32.08 -23.02 48.86
C VAL A 13 33.05 -23.03 47.68
N MET A 14 33.07 -24.13 46.95
CA MET A 14 33.65 -24.14 45.61
C MET A 14 32.87 -23.16 44.76
N MET A 15 33.36 -21.95 44.64
CA MET A 15 33.00 -21.06 43.55
C MET A 15 33.44 -21.74 42.26
N THR A 16 32.60 -22.59 41.70
CA THR A 16 32.73 -22.97 40.32
C THR A 16 32.54 -21.68 39.54
N SER A 17 33.63 -21.10 39.06
CA SER A 17 33.58 -20.07 38.04
C SER A 17 32.87 -20.69 36.83
N VAL A 18 31.56 -20.46 36.72
CA VAL A 18 30.83 -20.75 35.50
C VAL A 18 31.50 -19.88 34.46
N LYS A 19 32.40 -20.48 33.69
CA LYS A 19 32.92 -19.85 32.48
C LYS A 19 31.69 -19.58 31.66
N ALA A 20 31.35 -18.31 31.46
CA ALA A 20 30.34 -17.91 30.52
C ALA A 20 30.83 -18.41 29.15
N GLU A 21 30.34 -19.56 28.72
CA GLU A 21 30.62 -20.06 27.39
C GLU A 21 29.97 -19.09 26.43
N ALA A 22 30.76 -18.57 25.47
CA ALA A 22 30.25 -17.69 24.45
C ALA A 22 29.37 -18.51 23.49
N GLN A 23 28.11 -18.18 23.38
CA GLN A 23 27.27 -18.79 22.36
C GLN A 23 27.48 -18.13 20.98
N THR A 24 27.39 -18.93 19.93
CA THR A 24 27.59 -18.48 18.56
C THR A 24 26.24 -18.29 17.89
N LEU A 25 25.94 -17.06 17.49
CA LEU A 25 24.78 -16.74 16.70
C LEU A 25 25.09 -16.87 15.20
N THR A 26 24.33 -17.72 14.50
CA THR A 26 24.47 -17.86 13.05
C THR A 26 23.67 -16.80 12.33
N VAL A 27 24.11 -16.42 11.11
CA VAL A 27 23.39 -15.50 10.23
C VAL A 27 21.94 -15.94 10.03
N LYS A 28 21.71 -17.21 9.75
CA LYS A 28 20.36 -17.75 9.48
C LYS A 28 19.40 -17.61 10.67
N GLN A 29 19.88 -17.85 11.89
CA GLN A 29 19.07 -17.64 13.10
C GLN A 29 18.73 -16.16 13.29
N PHE A 30 19.74 -15.30 13.13
CA PHE A 30 19.55 -13.85 13.21
C PHE A 30 18.54 -13.34 12.17
N GLU A 31 18.72 -13.70 10.90
CA GLU A 31 17.82 -13.29 9.80
C GLU A 31 16.38 -13.72 10.04
N ASN A 32 16.15 -14.94 10.51
CA ASN A 32 14.82 -15.46 10.79
C ASN A 32 14.11 -14.63 11.89
N GLU A 33 14.83 -14.33 12.99
CA GLU A 33 14.24 -13.59 14.10
C GLU A 33 13.98 -12.12 13.72
N ILE A 34 14.91 -11.48 13.02
CA ILE A 34 14.74 -10.11 12.57
C ILE A 34 13.59 -10.01 11.54
N SER A 35 13.51 -10.95 10.60
CA SER A 35 12.41 -10.99 9.63
C SER A 35 11.04 -11.10 10.31
N LYS A 36 10.88 -11.96 11.32
CA LYS A 36 9.64 -12.07 12.11
C LYS A 36 9.27 -10.75 12.79
N GLN A 37 10.24 -10.08 13.39
CA GLN A 37 9.99 -8.81 14.09
C GLN A 37 9.66 -7.68 13.13
N VAL A 38 10.32 -7.60 11.98
CA VAL A 38 9.99 -6.64 10.91
C VAL A 38 8.56 -6.86 10.42
N ILE A 39 8.16 -8.12 10.15
CA ILE A 39 6.79 -8.46 9.76
C ILE A 39 5.80 -8.03 10.85
N LYS A 40 6.07 -8.34 12.11
CA LYS A 40 5.21 -7.96 13.23
C LYS A 40 5.04 -6.45 13.34
N THR A 41 6.11 -5.68 13.16
CA THR A 41 6.06 -4.23 13.19
C THR A 41 5.21 -3.68 12.04
N TYR A 42 5.39 -4.18 10.81
CA TYR A 42 4.66 -3.68 9.66
C TYR A 42 3.19 -4.14 9.60
N LYS A 43 2.81 -5.22 10.28
CA LYS A 43 1.40 -5.61 10.44
C LYS A 43 0.55 -4.58 11.17
N ASN A 44 1.14 -3.66 11.91
CA ASN A 44 0.44 -2.53 12.52
C ASN A 44 0.03 -1.47 11.46
N TYR A 45 0.64 -1.48 10.29
CA TYR A 45 0.41 -0.49 9.22
C TYR A 45 -0.30 -1.07 8.00
N THR A 46 -0.34 -2.38 7.86
CA THR A 46 -0.98 -3.05 6.72
C THR A 46 -1.43 -4.46 7.04
N ASP A 47 -2.54 -4.85 6.43
CA ASP A 47 -3.08 -6.23 6.39
C ASP A 47 -2.48 -7.09 5.25
N ALA A 48 -1.52 -6.55 4.50
CA ALA A 48 -0.86 -7.27 3.42
C ALA A 48 -0.08 -8.50 3.93
N ASP A 49 0.05 -9.50 3.07
CA ASP A 49 1.03 -10.57 3.28
C ASP A 49 2.42 -10.01 3.02
N LEU A 50 3.30 -10.15 4.01
CA LEU A 50 4.64 -9.58 3.97
C LEU A 50 5.70 -10.67 3.79
N SER A 51 6.68 -10.40 2.92
CA SER A 51 7.91 -11.16 2.78
C SER A 51 9.08 -10.23 3.04
N VAL A 52 9.97 -10.60 3.95
CA VAL A 52 11.15 -9.81 4.33
C VAL A 52 12.39 -10.53 3.85
N LYS A 53 13.26 -9.80 3.15
CA LYS A 53 14.59 -10.22 2.77
C LYS A 53 15.62 -9.30 3.43
N ILE A 54 16.53 -9.87 4.20
CA ILE A 54 17.69 -9.15 4.72
C ILE A 54 18.72 -9.08 3.59
N LEU A 55 19.16 -7.88 3.26
CA LEU A 55 20.05 -7.66 2.13
C LEU A 55 21.51 -7.89 2.49
N GLN A 56 21.87 -7.58 3.73
CA GLN A 56 23.22 -7.74 4.23
C GLN A 56 23.22 -7.88 5.75
N VAL A 57 24.03 -8.81 6.24
CA VAL A 57 24.37 -8.99 7.65
C VAL A 57 25.88 -8.73 7.81
N PRO A 58 26.31 -7.90 8.78
CA PRO A 58 27.72 -7.49 8.91
C PRO A 58 28.63 -8.53 9.56
N PHE A 59 28.19 -9.79 9.65
CA PHE A 59 28.96 -10.89 10.22
C PHE A 59 28.61 -12.22 9.55
N SER A 60 29.52 -13.18 9.60
CA SER A 60 29.26 -14.58 9.23
C SER A 60 28.83 -15.41 10.46
N THR A 61 29.50 -15.15 11.59
CA THR A 61 29.19 -15.68 12.92
C THR A 61 29.37 -14.56 13.94
N LEU A 62 28.56 -14.55 14.98
CA LEU A 62 28.65 -13.56 16.04
C LEU A 62 28.77 -14.27 17.39
N ASN A 63 29.93 -14.10 18.05
CA ASN A 63 30.09 -14.56 19.40
C ASN A 63 29.47 -13.54 20.37
N ILE A 64 28.59 -14.03 21.20
CA ILE A 64 27.90 -13.27 22.24
C ILE A 64 27.97 -14.02 23.57
N LYS A 65 27.69 -13.31 24.66
CA LYS A 65 27.63 -13.94 25.99
C LYS A 65 26.56 -15.03 26.01
N ASP A 66 26.80 -16.07 26.78
CA ASP A 66 25.81 -17.12 26.98
C ASP A 66 24.55 -16.54 27.67
N GLY A 67 23.37 -16.98 27.20
CA GLY A 67 22.10 -16.55 27.75
C GLY A 67 21.00 -16.41 26.73
N VAL A 68 19.85 -15.90 27.19
CA VAL A 68 18.69 -15.67 26.37
C VAL A 68 18.90 -14.41 25.51
N VAL A 69 18.95 -14.59 24.19
CA VAL A 69 19.12 -13.51 23.21
C VAL A 69 17.75 -12.96 22.84
N THR A 70 17.61 -11.64 22.93
CA THR A 70 16.43 -10.92 22.48
C THR A 70 16.84 -9.77 21.58
N TYR A 71 15.93 -9.40 20.66
CA TYR A 71 16.18 -8.34 19.69
C TYR A 71 15.12 -7.27 19.81
N LYS A 72 15.52 -6.02 19.62
CA LYS A 72 14.62 -4.89 19.46
C LYS A 72 14.87 -4.25 18.11
N VAL A 73 13.88 -4.33 17.22
CA VAL A 73 13.98 -3.78 15.87
C VAL A 73 13.24 -2.45 15.85
N THR A 74 13.93 -1.38 15.48
CA THR A 74 13.37 -0.03 15.34
C THR A 74 13.58 0.48 13.93
N SER A 75 12.67 1.33 13.47
CA SER A 75 12.73 2.03 12.19
C SER A 75 12.74 3.52 12.46
N ASN A 76 13.37 4.27 11.57
CA ASN A 76 13.30 5.73 11.62
C ASN A 76 11.98 6.28 11.04
N ASN A 77 11.15 5.40 10.48
CA ASN A 77 9.91 5.76 9.81
C ASN A 77 8.72 5.00 10.41
N ASP A 78 7.63 5.72 10.69
CA ASP A 78 6.35 5.17 11.14
C ASP A 78 5.45 4.76 9.95
N LYS A 79 6.04 4.42 8.81
CA LYS A 79 5.35 4.05 7.57
C LYS A 79 5.93 2.76 7.00
N PHE A 80 5.11 2.05 6.23
CA PHE A 80 5.61 0.96 5.41
C PHE A 80 6.59 1.49 4.36
N MET A 81 7.80 0.91 4.35
CA MET A 81 8.84 1.20 3.36
C MET A 81 9.31 -0.11 2.74
N PRO A 82 9.24 -0.24 1.38
CA PRO A 82 9.72 -1.45 0.69
C PRO A 82 11.21 -1.72 0.89
N ARG A 83 12.00 -0.68 1.06
CA ARG A 83 13.43 -0.75 1.40
C ARG A 83 13.70 0.19 2.56
N ASP A 84 14.32 -0.33 3.59
CA ASP A 84 14.61 0.42 4.81
C ASP A 84 15.89 -0.11 5.48
N VAL A 85 16.46 0.68 6.37
CA VAL A 85 17.56 0.25 7.23
C VAL A 85 17.05 0.20 8.65
N LYS A 86 16.99 -0.99 9.22
CA LYS A 86 16.52 -1.23 10.59
C LYS A 86 17.66 -1.16 11.59
N LYS A 87 17.48 -0.41 12.67
CA LYS A 87 18.34 -0.51 13.84
C LYS A 87 17.91 -1.74 14.63
N VAL A 88 18.80 -2.71 14.73
CA VAL A 88 18.61 -3.94 15.50
C VAL A 88 19.49 -3.89 16.75
N GLU A 89 18.88 -3.78 17.90
CA GLU A 89 19.55 -3.84 19.20
C GLU A 89 19.50 -5.28 19.72
N ILE A 90 20.63 -5.80 20.15
CA ILE A 90 20.79 -7.16 20.69
C ILE A 90 20.93 -7.06 22.20
N PHE A 91 20.15 -7.85 22.91
CA PHE A 91 20.18 -7.98 24.37
C PHE A 91 20.45 -9.44 24.73
N VAL A 92 21.27 -9.65 25.75
CA VAL A 92 21.54 -10.97 26.34
C VAL A 92 21.11 -10.91 27.79
N ASN A 93 20.21 -11.82 28.20
CA ASN A 93 19.61 -11.83 29.54
C ASN A 93 19.04 -10.45 29.95
N GLY A 94 18.41 -9.73 28.97
CA GLY A 94 17.84 -8.41 29.16
C GLY A 94 18.86 -7.25 29.23
N LYS A 95 20.16 -7.51 29.18
CA LYS A 95 21.22 -6.49 29.16
C LYS A 95 21.60 -6.17 27.72
N TYR A 96 21.72 -4.88 27.41
CA TYR A 96 22.18 -4.40 26.11
C TYR A 96 23.59 -4.90 25.82
N GLU A 97 23.78 -5.47 24.64
CA GLU A 97 25.07 -5.95 24.15
C GLU A 97 25.62 -5.04 23.04
N ARG A 98 24.88 -4.86 21.97
CA ARG A 98 25.22 -4.01 20.81
C ARG A 98 24.04 -3.70 19.92
N PHE A 99 24.27 -2.85 18.93
CA PHE A 99 23.30 -2.65 17.83
C PHE A 99 23.98 -2.83 16.47
N MET A 100 23.16 -3.05 15.46
CA MET A 100 23.55 -3.13 14.05
C MET A 100 22.52 -2.41 13.18
N MET A 101 22.99 -1.85 12.07
CA MET A 101 22.11 -1.30 11.02
C MET A 101 21.94 -2.34 9.93
N ILE A 102 20.74 -2.83 9.74
CA ILE A 102 20.43 -3.96 8.87
C ILE A 102 19.55 -3.49 7.72
N PRO A 103 20.07 -3.47 6.48
CA PRO A 103 19.26 -3.14 5.31
C PRO A 103 18.31 -4.30 5.00
N VAL A 104 17.02 -3.96 4.83
CA VAL A 104 15.95 -4.92 4.55
C VAL A 104 15.15 -4.51 3.31
N GLU A 105 14.69 -5.49 2.55
CA GLU A 105 13.70 -5.35 1.51
C GLU A 105 12.41 -6.07 1.95
N VAL A 106 11.29 -5.36 1.90
CA VAL A 106 10.00 -5.88 2.32
C VAL A 106 9.04 -5.84 1.14
N LYS A 107 8.55 -7.00 0.74
CA LYS A 107 7.54 -7.15 -0.28
C LYS A 107 6.17 -7.35 0.37
N ALA A 108 5.20 -6.59 -0.12
CA ALA A 108 3.82 -6.67 0.32
C ALA A 108 2.96 -7.23 -0.82
N TYR A 109 2.14 -8.24 -0.49
CA TYR A 109 1.23 -8.88 -1.44
C TYR A 109 -0.21 -8.72 -0.97
N LYS A 110 -1.10 -8.39 -1.90
CA LYS A 110 -2.55 -8.32 -1.66
C LYS A 110 -3.33 -8.84 -2.86
N ASN A 111 -4.56 -9.27 -2.63
CA ASN A 111 -5.55 -9.40 -3.68
C ASN A 111 -6.03 -8.00 -4.06
N VAL A 112 -5.80 -7.61 -5.30
CA VAL A 112 -6.07 -6.25 -5.79
C VAL A 112 -6.72 -6.29 -7.16
N LEU A 113 -7.43 -5.23 -7.48
CA LEU A 113 -8.04 -5.07 -8.79
C LEU A 113 -6.97 -4.79 -9.84
N VAL A 114 -6.97 -5.59 -10.90
CA VAL A 114 -6.07 -5.44 -12.06
C VAL A 114 -6.90 -5.36 -13.35
N ALA A 115 -6.35 -4.74 -14.38
CA ALA A 115 -6.94 -4.75 -15.71
C ALA A 115 -6.90 -6.18 -16.29
N SER A 116 -8.04 -6.72 -16.73
CA SER A 116 -8.11 -8.03 -17.41
C SER A 116 -7.81 -7.93 -18.90
N GLU A 117 -7.84 -6.72 -19.44
CA GLU A 117 -7.51 -6.35 -20.82
C GLU A 117 -6.94 -4.93 -20.85
N ALA A 118 -6.49 -4.47 -22.03
CA ALA A 118 -6.03 -3.10 -22.18
C ALA A 118 -7.18 -2.10 -21.98
N ILE A 119 -7.04 -1.14 -21.05
CA ILE A 119 -8.04 -0.10 -20.77
C ILE A 119 -7.47 1.25 -21.21
N ASN A 120 -8.13 1.89 -22.16
CA ASN A 120 -7.71 3.19 -22.65
C ASN A 120 -7.99 4.31 -21.64
N ARG A 121 -7.26 5.43 -21.80
CA ARG A 121 -7.60 6.66 -21.07
C ARG A 121 -9.04 7.08 -21.34
N GLU A 122 -9.72 7.61 -20.30
CA GLU A 122 -11.13 8.03 -20.31
C GLU A 122 -12.14 6.88 -20.49
N SER A 123 -11.68 5.64 -20.61
CA SER A 123 -12.54 4.46 -20.59
C SER A 123 -13.04 4.13 -19.18
N ALA A 124 -14.27 3.63 -19.10
CA ALA A 124 -14.86 3.20 -17.84
C ALA A 124 -14.12 1.98 -17.26
N ILE A 125 -13.90 2.01 -15.96
CA ILE A 125 -13.39 0.87 -15.20
C ILE A 125 -14.62 0.08 -14.69
N THR A 126 -14.74 -1.16 -15.13
CA THR A 126 -15.91 -2.00 -14.86
C THR A 126 -15.51 -3.40 -14.41
N ALA A 127 -16.46 -4.18 -13.92
CA ALA A 127 -16.23 -5.59 -13.62
C ALA A 127 -15.91 -6.44 -14.87
N MET A 128 -16.20 -5.95 -16.08
CA MET A 128 -15.95 -6.69 -17.32
C MET A 128 -14.47 -6.60 -17.73
N ASN A 129 -13.83 -5.44 -17.47
CA ASN A 129 -12.45 -5.19 -17.87
C ASN A 129 -11.46 -5.20 -16.70
N THR A 130 -11.89 -5.73 -15.55
CA THR A 130 -11.05 -5.87 -14.36
C THR A 130 -11.27 -7.21 -13.65
N VAL A 131 -10.26 -7.69 -12.94
CA VAL A 131 -10.30 -8.93 -12.17
C VAL A 131 -9.49 -8.77 -10.88
N MET A 132 -9.86 -9.51 -9.83
CA MET A 132 -9.08 -9.57 -8.59
C MET A 132 -7.93 -10.55 -8.76
N GLN A 133 -6.71 -10.08 -8.51
CA GLN A 133 -5.50 -10.89 -8.59
C GLN A 133 -4.56 -10.62 -7.43
N ARG A 134 -3.85 -11.66 -6.94
CA ARG A 134 -2.77 -11.48 -5.97
C ARG A 134 -1.54 -10.88 -6.66
N LYS A 135 -1.15 -9.70 -6.25
CA LYS A 135 0.00 -8.96 -6.81
C LYS A 135 0.91 -8.43 -5.72
N GLU A 136 2.17 -8.20 -6.08
CA GLU A 136 3.07 -7.41 -5.26
C GLU A 136 2.68 -5.93 -5.36
N VAL A 137 2.43 -5.32 -4.20
CA VAL A 137 1.90 -3.94 -4.08
C VAL A 137 2.82 -3.02 -3.29
N SER A 138 4.06 -3.42 -3.06
CA SER A 138 5.01 -2.71 -2.18
C SER A 138 5.12 -1.22 -2.47
N ASN A 139 5.11 -0.82 -3.74
CA ASN A 139 5.27 0.59 -4.16
C ASN A 139 3.93 1.36 -4.28
N VAL A 140 2.80 0.67 -4.20
CA VAL A 140 1.46 1.26 -4.41
C VAL A 140 0.47 0.88 -3.31
N LEU A 141 0.95 0.38 -2.19
CA LEU A 141 0.19 -0.26 -1.12
C LEU A 141 -1.04 0.54 -0.65
N SER A 142 -0.91 1.86 -0.53
CA SER A 142 -1.99 2.75 -0.08
C SER A 142 -3.03 3.06 -1.16
N ASN A 143 -2.73 2.79 -2.43
CA ASN A 143 -3.52 3.23 -3.57
C ASN A 143 -4.21 2.10 -4.32
N VAL A 144 -4.08 0.86 -3.85
CA VAL A 144 -4.71 -0.31 -4.46
C VAL A 144 -6.19 -0.45 -4.07
N ILE A 145 -6.94 -1.12 -4.91
CA ILE A 145 -8.34 -1.49 -4.67
C ILE A 145 -8.37 -2.95 -4.28
N THR A 146 -8.83 -3.24 -3.06
CA THR A 146 -8.79 -4.59 -2.47
C THR A 146 -10.15 -5.27 -2.41
N ASN A 147 -11.25 -4.54 -2.61
CA ASN A 147 -12.60 -5.03 -2.43
C ASN A 147 -13.35 -5.30 -3.74
N GLY A 148 -12.70 -5.31 -4.89
CA GLY A 148 -13.29 -5.61 -6.20
C GLY A 148 -14.46 -4.72 -6.62
N TYR A 149 -14.86 -3.77 -5.77
CA TYR A 149 -16.04 -2.95 -5.98
C TYR A 149 -15.68 -1.46 -6.05
N LEU A 150 -16.02 -0.84 -7.15
CA LEU A 150 -15.91 0.60 -7.34
C LEU A 150 -17.28 1.21 -7.01
N LYS A 151 -17.38 1.98 -5.92
CA LYS A 151 -18.63 2.56 -5.40
C LYS A 151 -19.33 3.54 -6.37
N LYS A 152 -18.66 3.97 -7.45
CA LYS A 152 -19.17 4.92 -8.45
C LYS A 152 -18.63 4.54 -9.83
N ASP A 153 -19.33 4.95 -10.86
CA ASP A 153 -18.82 4.93 -12.22
C ASP A 153 -17.56 5.78 -12.30
N VAL A 154 -16.45 5.12 -12.55
CA VAL A 154 -15.13 5.75 -12.64
C VAL A 154 -14.53 5.52 -14.01
N VAL A 155 -13.74 6.49 -14.45
CA VAL A 155 -12.96 6.41 -15.68
C VAL A 155 -11.47 6.48 -15.38
N SER A 156 -10.69 5.89 -16.26
CA SER A 156 -9.23 5.91 -16.16
C SER A 156 -8.65 7.23 -16.64
N LYS A 157 -7.70 7.80 -15.88
CA LYS A 157 -6.88 8.96 -16.31
C LYS A 157 -5.69 8.58 -17.16
N LYS A 158 -5.36 7.28 -17.26
CA LYS A 158 -4.25 6.77 -18.05
C LYS A 158 -4.65 5.50 -18.79
N MET A 159 -3.81 5.06 -19.70
CA MET A 159 -3.93 3.72 -20.27
C MET A 159 -3.41 2.69 -19.25
N TYR A 160 -4.13 1.58 -19.07
CA TYR A 160 -3.68 0.39 -18.36
C TYR A 160 -3.42 -0.74 -19.35
N LYS A 161 -2.36 -1.48 -19.12
CA LYS A 161 -2.08 -2.75 -19.83
C LYS A 161 -2.77 -3.89 -19.10
N GLU A 162 -3.00 -4.99 -19.80
CA GLU A 162 -3.46 -6.22 -19.18
C GLU A 162 -2.54 -6.65 -18.02
N GLY A 163 -3.11 -7.08 -16.90
CA GLY A 163 -2.42 -7.47 -15.68
C GLY A 163 -1.86 -6.31 -14.85
N GLU A 164 -2.05 -5.05 -15.25
CA GLU A 164 -1.59 -3.87 -14.51
C GLU A 164 -2.55 -3.56 -13.35
N ILE A 165 -2.00 -3.20 -12.19
CA ILE A 165 -2.76 -2.86 -10.99
C ILE A 165 -3.53 -1.56 -11.22
N ILE A 166 -4.82 -1.57 -10.91
CA ILE A 166 -5.65 -0.37 -10.92
C ILE A 166 -5.33 0.49 -9.69
N ASP A 167 -4.69 1.63 -9.94
CA ASP A 167 -4.26 2.59 -8.93
C ASP A 167 -5.29 3.71 -8.78
N LYS A 168 -5.80 3.91 -7.55
CA LYS A 168 -6.82 4.93 -7.23
C LYS A 168 -6.45 6.34 -7.67
N ARG A 169 -5.16 6.68 -7.70
CA ARG A 169 -4.67 8.02 -8.12
C ARG A 169 -5.00 8.34 -9.57
N PHE A 170 -5.15 7.32 -10.41
CA PHE A 170 -5.45 7.45 -11.82
C PHE A 170 -6.90 7.14 -12.17
N LEU A 171 -7.79 7.23 -11.19
CA LEU A 171 -9.23 7.16 -11.39
C LEU A 171 -9.86 8.53 -11.22
N ALA A 172 -10.92 8.79 -12.00
CA ALA A 172 -11.78 9.95 -11.84
C ALA A 172 -13.25 9.51 -11.85
N ALA A 173 -14.13 10.28 -11.22
CA ALA A 173 -15.55 10.10 -11.42
C ALA A 173 -15.86 10.35 -12.91
N ARG A 174 -16.77 9.54 -13.47
CA ARG A 174 -17.25 9.76 -14.83
C ARG A 174 -18.03 11.08 -14.85
N PRO A 175 -17.70 12.01 -15.76
CA PRO A 175 -18.45 13.24 -15.88
C PRO A 175 -19.85 12.95 -16.42
N ASP A 176 -20.85 13.77 -16.04
CA ASP A 176 -22.24 13.64 -16.50
C ASP A 176 -22.37 13.86 -18.02
N VAL A 177 -21.46 14.66 -18.57
CA VAL A 177 -21.24 14.83 -20.01
C VAL A 177 -19.76 14.66 -20.29
N ALA A 178 -19.38 13.63 -21.04
CA ALA A 178 -17.99 13.40 -21.45
C ALA A 178 -17.69 14.11 -22.78
N ARG A 179 -16.41 14.39 -23.02
CA ARG A 179 -15.95 14.96 -24.29
C ARG A 179 -16.17 13.97 -25.43
N ASN A 180 -16.56 14.47 -26.62
CA ASN A 180 -16.89 13.70 -27.81
C ASN A 180 -18.08 12.74 -27.63
N GLN A 181 -18.89 12.94 -26.62
CA GLN A 181 -20.08 12.15 -26.36
C GLN A 181 -21.28 12.73 -27.06
N GLU A 182 -22.14 11.86 -27.59
CA GLU A 182 -23.46 12.22 -28.09
C GLU A 182 -24.37 12.54 -26.90
N ILE A 183 -25.02 13.71 -26.97
CA ILE A 183 -25.87 14.28 -25.91
C ILE A 183 -27.16 14.84 -26.51
N VAL A 184 -28.15 15.01 -25.66
CA VAL A 184 -29.39 15.72 -25.99
C VAL A 184 -29.26 17.20 -25.62
N ALA A 185 -29.24 18.08 -26.59
CA ALA A 185 -29.24 19.51 -26.39
C ALA A 185 -30.69 20.04 -26.45
N LEU A 186 -31.14 20.68 -25.36
CA LEU A 186 -32.44 21.29 -25.22
C LEU A 186 -32.31 22.79 -25.44
N PHE A 187 -32.96 23.29 -26.49
CA PHE A 187 -33.03 24.74 -26.81
C PHE A 187 -34.32 25.30 -26.31
N LYS A 188 -34.25 26.28 -25.42
CA LYS A 188 -35.42 26.92 -24.85
C LYS A 188 -35.49 28.37 -25.30
N SER A 189 -36.62 28.76 -25.96
CA SER A 189 -36.92 30.12 -26.37
C SER A 189 -38.42 30.38 -26.30
N SER A 190 -38.86 31.47 -25.68
CA SER A 190 -40.22 31.95 -25.64
C SER A 190 -41.31 30.88 -25.41
N GLY A 191 -41.06 29.96 -24.47
CA GLY A 191 -42.00 28.88 -24.10
C GLY A 191 -41.90 27.60 -24.95
N VAL A 192 -41.13 27.62 -26.03
CA VAL A 192 -40.86 26.43 -26.87
C VAL A 192 -39.56 25.77 -26.44
N THR A 193 -39.59 24.44 -26.33
CA THR A 193 -38.39 23.65 -26.11
C THR A 193 -38.16 22.69 -27.28
N ILE A 194 -37.02 22.79 -27.94
CA ILE A 194 -36.63 21.93 -29.05
C ILE A 194 -35.46 21.08 -28.57
N SER A 195 -35.51 19.77 -28.80
CA SER A 195 -34.42 18.86 -28.55
C SER A 195 -33.70 18.48 -29.84
N ILE A 196 -32.38 18.50 -29.81
CA ILE A 196 -31.53 17.99 -30.90
C ILE A 196 -30.42 17.15 -30.37
N THR A 197 -29.92 16.22 -31.16
CA THR A 197 -28.69 15.50 -30.91
C THR A 197 -27.49 16.41 -31.20
N ALA A 198 -26.56 16.46 -30.31
CA ALA A 198 -25.30 17.20 -30.43
C ALA A 198 -24.12 16.38 -29.88
N ILE A 199 -22.92 16.76 -30.30
CA ILE A 199 -21.68 16.15 -29.77
C ILE A 199 -21.01 17.15 -28.82
N SER A 200 -20.76 16.71 -27.59
CA SER A 200 -20.05 17.53 -26.61
C SER A 200 -18.58 17.71 -27.04
N GLN A 201 -18.07 18.94 -26.96
CA GLN A 201 -16.69 19.28 -27.22
C GLN A 201 -15.86 19.44 -25.93
N SER A 202 -16.53 19.49 -24.78
CA SER A 202 -15.92 19.56 -23.45
C SER A 202 -16.68 18.67 -22.46
N GLU A 203 -16.03 18.28 -21.40
CA GLU A 203 -16.65 17.53 -20.29
C GLU A 203 -17.23 18.48 -19.23
N GLY A 204 -18.22 17.99 -18.47
CA GLY A 204 -18.79 18.73 -17.34
C GLY A 204 -19.80 17.89 -16.55
N ASN A 205 -20.03 18.33 -15.32
CA ASN A 205 -21.03 17.76 -14.42
C ASN A 205 -22.29 18.61 -14.38
N VAL A 206 -23.38 18.11 -13.82
CA VAL A 206 -24.62 18.89 -13.63
C VAL A 206 -24.28 20.22 -12.96
N GLY A 207 -24.71 21.30 -13.62
CA GLY A 207 -24.44 22.69 -13.23
C GLY A 207 -23.33 23.38 -14.04
N ASP A 208 -22.41 22.62 -14.64
CA ASP A 208 -21.35 23.17 -15.48
C ASP A 208 -21.81 23.59 -16.85
N TYR A 209 -21.02 24.46 -17.50
CA TYR A 209 -21.23 24.84 -18.89
C TYR A 209 -20.30 24.06 -19.81
N VAL A 210 -20.87 23.45 -20.85
CA VAL A 210 -20.14 22.68 -21.86
C VAL A 210 -20.34 23.27 -23.24
N MET A 211 -19.32 23.09 -24.10
CA MET A 211 -19.42 23.40 -25.52
C MET A 211 -19.94 22.17 -26.25
N LEU A 212 -20.85 22.35 -27.15
CA LEU A 212 -21.47 21.30 -27.97
C LEU A 212 -21.58 21.70 -29.42
N LYS A 213 -21.42 20.76 -30.34
CA LYS A 213 -21.53 20.96 -31.77
C LYS A 213 -22.67 20.14 -32.31
N SER A 214 -23.57 20.79 -33.06
CA SER A 214 -24.62 20.09 -33.81
C SER A 214 -24.03 19.50 -35.09
N PRO A 215 -24.04 18.18 -35.31
CA PRO A 215 -23.60 17.57 -36.56
C PRO A 215 -24.40 18.04 -37.76
N LYS A 216 -25.73 18.23 -37.56
CA LYS A 216 -26.67 18.65 -38.63
C LYS A 216 -26.44 20.07 -39.06
N TYR A 217 -26.27 21.03 -38.12
CA TYR A 217 -26.15 22.44 -38.42
C TYR A 217 -24.75 23.00 -38.44
N GLN A 218 -23.74 22.17 -38.09
CA GLN A 218 -22.33 22.53 -38.01
C GLN A 218 -22.03 23.74 -37.10
N ARG A 219 -22.96 24.07 -36.19
CA ARG A 219 -22.85 25.18 -35.24
C ARG A 219 -22.42 24.71 -33.88
N VAL A 220 -21.67 25.57 -33.22
CA VAL A 220 -21.22 25.36 -31.84
C VAL A 220 -22.06 26.18 -30.88
N TYR A 221 -22.48 25.58 -29.81
CA TYR A 221 -23.32 26.21 -28.78
C TYR A 221 -22.64 26.02 -27.41
N ARG A 222 -22.97 26.90 -26.48
CA ARG A 222 -22.62 26.75 -25.05
C ARG A 222 -23.93 26.47 -24.30
N GLY A 223 -23.94 25.40 -23.50
CA GLY A 223 -25.10 25.04 -22.71
C GLY A 223 -24.74 24.56 -21.31
N LYS A 224 -25.72 24.64 -20.41
CA LYS A 224 -25.59 24.17 -19.04
C LYS A 224 -26.01 22.72 -18.94
N VAL A 225 -25.19 21.87 -18.33
CA VAL A 225 -25.52 20.47 -18.02
C VAL A 225 -26.63 20.45 -16.97
N ILE A 226 -27.75 19.82 -17.28
CA ILE A 226 -28.92 19.74 -16.40
C ILE A 226 -29.22 18.34 -15.88
N ALA A 227 -28.67 17.32 -16.57
CA ALA A 227 -28.70 15.91 -16.18
C ALA A 227 -27.61 15.13 -16.97
N PRO A 228 -27.31 13.90 -16.65
CA PRO A 228 -26.41 13.06 -17.44
C PRO A 228 -26.86 13.03 -18.91
N ASN A 229 -25.95 13.35 -19.81
CA ASN A 229 -26.14 13.45 -21.26
C ASN A 229 -27.19 14.48 -21.71
N ARG A 230 -27.58 15.43 -20.86
CA ARG A 230 -28.57 16.48 -21.19
C ARG A 230 -28.01 17.86 -20.90
N VAL A 231 -28.09 18.74 -21.91
CA VAL A 231 -27.58 20.11 -21.85
C VAL A 231 -28.66 21.10 -22.27
N LEU A 232 -28.88 22.13 -21.46
CA LEU A 232 -29.80 23.22 -21.77
C LEU A 232 -29.04 24.38 -22.41
N VAL A 233 -29.47 24.78 -23.61
CA VAL A 233 -29.01 25.98 -24.30
C VAL A 233 -30.10 27.03 -24.21
N ILE A 234 -29.77 28.18 -23.63
CA ILE A 234 -30.69 29.35 -23.58
C ILE A 234 -30.32 30.27 -24.74
N MET A 235 -31.28 30.56 -25.59
CA MET A 235 -31.14 31.45 -26.73
C MET A 235 -31.67 32.84 -26.39
#